data_2d9bee75f5b012b714501fbd3b0db5b5
#
_entry.id   2d9bee75f5b012b714501fbd3b0db5b5
#
_cell.length_a   1.000
_cell.length_b   1.000
_cell.length_c   1.000
_cell.angle_alpha   90.00
_cell.angle_beta   90.00
_cell.angle_gamma   90.00
#
_symmetry.space_group_name_H-M   'P 1'
#
loop_
_entity.id
_entity.type
_entity.pdbx_description
1 polymer ?
#
loop_
_entity_poly.entity_id
_entity_poly.type
_entity_poly.pdbx_seq_one_letter_code
_entity_poly.pdbx_strand_id
1 'polypeptide(L)'
;MTADRETGKDTNEFFRNMMISNLYGSYNRLWVAPDSLKRNIIDAIDSEIEKVKSGSSGYIIMKANSLTERSIIDKLSEASCAGVEINLIIRGICCILPGIEGYTENIRVFSLVGRFLEHHRVYMFGQKDERKIYIS
;
A
#
# COMPACT_ATOMS: atom_id res chain seq x y z
N MET A 1 -5.30 19.65 5.80
CA MET A 1 -4.44 20.23 6.86
C MET A 1 -4.63 19.34 8.09
N THR A 2 -3.55 18.89 8.74
CA THR A 2 -3.63 18.05 9.95
C THR A 2 -3.06 18.80 11.15
N ALA A 3 -3.64 18.56 12.34
CA ALA A 3 -3.15 19.04 13.64
C ALA A 3 -2.41 17.94 14.42
N ASP A 4 -2.21 16.77 13.81
CA ASP A 4 -1.49 15.66 14.45
C ASP A 4 -0.02 16.01 14.67
N ARG A 5 0.40 15.94 15.92
CA ARG A 5 1.75 16.32 16.35
C ARG A 5 2.86 15.45 15.77
N GLU A 6 2.59 14.16 15.68
CA GLU A 6 3.57 13.18 15.15
C GLU A 6 3.79 13.39 13.66
N THR A 7 2.71 13.58 12.89
CA THR A 7 2.80 13.94 11.47
C THR A 7 3.55 15.26 11.28
N GLY A 8 3.33 16.24 12.16
CA GLY A 8 4.04 17.52 12.12
C GLY A 8 5.54 17.37 12.36
N LYS A 9 5.96 16.54 13.31
CA LYS A 9 7.37 16.24 13.57
C LYS A 9 8.02 15.54 12.37
N ASP A 10 7.39 14.50 11.86
CA ASP A 10 7.88 13.75 10.70
C ASP A 10 8.04 14.66 9.47
N THR A 11 7.04 15.52 9.22
CA THR A 11 7.08 16.48 8.11
C THR A 11 8.26 17.45 8.22
N ASN A 12 8.49 17.98 9.42
CA ASN A 12 9.62 18.88 9.67
C ASN A 12 10.96 18.17 9.45
N GLU A 13 11.10 16.95 9.99
CA GLU A 13 12.29 16.14 9.79
C GLU A 13 12.50 15.75 8.33
N PHE A 14 11.43 15.40 7.61
CA PHE A 14 11.48 15.13 6.18
C PHE A 14 12.06 16.31 5.38
N PHE A 15 11.56 17.51 5.61
CA PHE A 15 12.08 18.70 4.91
C PHE A 15 13.51 19.02 5.30
N ARG A 16 13.90 18.85 6.56
CA ARG A 16 15.32 19.01 6.99
C ARG A 16 16.22 18.02 6.26
N ASN A 17 15.83 16.77 6.18
CA ASN A 17 16.57 15.72 5.47
C ASN A 17 16.68 16.04 3.96
N MET A 18 15.62 16.53 3.35
CA MET A 18 15.65 16.98 1.95
C MET A 18 16.66 18.11 1.74
N MET A 19 16.73 19.09 2.63
CA MET A 19 17.66 20.23 2.51
C MET A 19 19.14 19.81 2.50
N ILE A 20 19.46 18.71 3.18
CA ILE A 20 20.83 18.15 3.25
C ILE A 20 21.02 16.93 2.34
N SER A 21 20.08 16.66 1.43
CA SER A 21 20.10 15.51 0.51
C SER A 21 20.21 14.16 1.22
N ASN A 22 19.70 14.06 2.45
CA ASN A 22 19.59 12.80 3.18
C ASN A 22 18.32 12.05 2.79
N LEU A 23 18.45 10.93 2.07
CA LEU A 23 17.32 10.11 1.62
C LEU A 23 16.89 9.06 2.66
N TYR A 24 17.63 8.91 3.75
CA TYR A 24 17.46 7.85 4.76
C TYR A 24 17.04 8.44 6.11
N GLY A 25 15.84 8.98 6.16
CA GLY A 25 15.22 9.47 7.39
C GLY A 25 14.37 8.41 8.07
N SER A 26 14.26 8.48 9.40
CA SER A 26 13.33 7.62 10.16
C SER A 26 12.10 8.41 10.55
N TYR A 27 10.92 7.91 10.21
CA TYR A 27 9.64 8.58 10.41
C TYR A 27 8.63 7.64 11.06
N ASN A 28 7.76 8.16 11.90
CA ASN A 28 6.74 7.37 12.59
C ASN A 28 5.43 7.23 11.79
N ARG A 29 5.08 8.28 11.06
CA ARG A 29 3.81 8.37 10.30
C ARG A 29 4.02 8.42 8.79
N LEU A 30 5.14 8.97 8.34
CA LEU A 30 5.45 9.09 6.92
C LEU A 30 6.14 7.83 6.39
N TRP A 31 5.69 7.39 5.24
CA TRP A 31 6.34 6.35 4.45
C TRP A 31 7.06 7.01 3.27
N VAL A 32 8.36 7.02 3.29
CA VAL A 32 9.19 7.80 2.35
C VAL A 32 9.95 6.86 1.41
N ALA A 33 9.85 7.12 0.11
CA ALA A 33 10.69 6.47 -0.89
C ALA A 33 12.07 7.15 -0.95
N PRO A 34 13.15 6.40 -1.21
CA PRO A 34 13.19 4.96 -1.52
C PRO A 34 13.25 4.05 -0.29
N ASP A 35 13.48 4.59 0.90
CA ASP A 35 13.87 3.82 2.07
C ASP A 35 12.72 3.02 2.70
N SER A 36 11.69 3.70 3.24
CA SER A 36 10.71 3.04 4.10
C SER A 36 9.41 2.63 3.39
N LEU A 37 9.05 3.28 2.28
CA LEU A 37 7.76 3.09 1.62
C LEU A 37 7.49 1.61 1.25
N LYS A 38 8.44 0.98 0.57
CA LYS A 38 8.29 -0.41 0.10
C LYS A 38 8.18 -1.39 1.27
N ARG A 39 9.08 -1.25 2.25
CA ARG A 39 9.09 -2.08 3.45
C ARG A 39 7.76 -1.96 4.21
N ASN A 40 7.32 -0.76 4.47
CA ASN A 40 6.09 -0.50 5.21
C ASN A 40 4.84 -1.01 4.49
N ILE A 41 4.81 -0.98 3.15
CA ILE A 41 3.74 -1.62 2.36
C ILE A 41 3.76 -3.13 2.58
N ILE A 42 4.93 -3.77 2.50
CA ILE A 42 5.08 -5.22 2.73
C ILE A 42 4.65 -5.59 4.15
N ASP A 43 5.11 -4.86 5.16
CA ASP A 43 4.75 -5.08 6.57
C ASP A 43 3.24 -4.92 6.80
N ALA A 44 2.61 -3.96 6.13
CA ALA A 44 1.16 -3.77 6.20
C ALA A 44 0.38 -4.93 5.55
N ILE A 45 0.88 -5.48 4.42
CA ILE A 45 0.30 -6.68 3.80
C ILE A 45 0.47 -7.89 4.74
N ASP A 46 1.65 -8.07 5.35
CA ASP A 46 1.89 -9.14 6.31
C ASP A 46 0.94 -9.04 7.50
N SER A 47 0.66 -7.83 7.98
CA SER A 47 -0.33 -7.62 9.05
C SER A 47 -1.73 -8.10 8.67
N GLU A 48 -2.15 -7.94 7.41
CA GLU A 48 -3.45 -8.46 6.94
C GLU A 48 -3.43 -9.99 6.80
N ILE A 49 -2.31 -10.58 6.39
CA ILE A 49 -2.13 -12.05 6.36
C ILE A 49 -2.27 -12.63 7.77
N GLU A 50 -1.61 -12.03 8.76
CA GLU A 50 -1.67 -12.50 10.16
C GLU A 50 -3.09 -12.38 10.75
N LYS A 51 -3.86 -11.36 10.37
CA LYS A 51 -5.29 -11.26 10.75
C LYS A 51 -6.08 -12.45 10.24
N VAL A 52 -5.91 -12.84 8.98
CA VAL A 52 -6.62 -14.00 8.42
C VAL A 52 -6.20 -15.29 9.12
N LYS A 53 -4.91 -15.49 9.36
CA LYS A 53 -4.40 -16.64 10.10
C LYS A 53 -4.97 -16.73 11.52
N SER A 54 -5.25 -15.59 12.15
CA SER A 54 -5.89 -15.51 13.48
C SER A 54 -7.41 -15.67 13.47
N GLY A 55 -8.03 -15.90 12.30
CA GLY A 55 -9.47 -16.08 12.15
C GLY A 55 -10.26 -14.79 11.92
N SER A 56 -9.57 -13.67 11.69
CA SER A 56 -10.19 -12.39 11.32
C SER A 56 -10.21 -12.20 9.80
N SER A 57 -10.88 -11.16 9.30
CA SER A 57 -10.87 -10.84 7.86
C SER A 57 -9.69 -9.91 7.52
N GLY A 58 -8.94 -10.25 6.48
CA GLY A 58 -7.94 -9.39 5.87
C GLY A 58 -8.50 -8.67 4.65
N TYR A 59 -8.16 -7.38 4.48
CA TYR A 59 -8.67 -6.57 3.39
C TYR A 59 -7.69 -5.51 2.94
N ILE A 60 -7.45 -5.43 1.62
CA ILE A 60 -6.51 -4.48 1.03
C ILE A 60 -7.16 -3.77 -0.16
N ILE A 61 -7.06 -2.45 -0.22
CA ILE A 61 -7.27 -1.66 -1.43
C ILE A 61 -5.99 -0.90 -1.76
N MET A 62 -5.52 -1.02 -2.98
CA MET A 62 -4.38 -0.24 -3.48
C MET A 62 -4.75 0.46 -4.79
N LYS A 63 -4.71 1.80 -4.77
CA LYS A 63 -4.79 2.62 -5.98
C LYS A 63 -3.41 3.16 -6.29
N ALA A 64 -2.90 2.85 -7.49
CA ALA A 64 -1.59 3.29 -7.94
C ALA A 64 -1.58 3.54 -9.45
N ASN A 65 -0.54 4.22 -9.96
CA ASN A 65 -0.38 4.41 -11.39
C ASN A 65 -0.04 3.11 -12.09
N SER A 66 0.92 2.36 -11.52
CA SER A 66 1.40 1.09 -12.08
C SER A 66 1.78 0.16 -10.92
N LEU A 67 1.73 -1.13 -11.19
CA LEU A 67 2.17 -2.19 -10.28
C LEU A 67 3.15 -3.09 -11.03
N THR A 68 4.46 -2.84 -10.83
CA THR A 68 5.55 -3.53 -11.52
C THR A 68 6.61 -4.07 -10.55
N GLU A 69 6.56 -3.67 -9.28
CA GLU A 69 7.52 -4.09 -8.26
C GLU A 69 7.27 -5.54 -7.85
N ARG A 70 8.20 -6.42 -8.21
CA ARG A 70 8.07 -7.86 -8.06
C ARG A 70 7.81 -8.29 -6.60
N SER A 71 8.54 -7.74 -5.65
CA SER A 71 8.39 -8.13 -4.25
C SER A 71 7.01 -7.78 -3.66
N ILE A 72 6.38 -6.70 -4.13
CA ILE A 72 5.00 -6.35 -3.75
C ILE A 72 4.01 -7.30 -4.43
N ILE A 73 4.24 -7.65 -5.71
CA ILE A 73 3.38 -8.59 -6.45
C ILE A 73 3.41 -9.97 -5.79
N ASP A 74 4.60 -10.47 -5.47
CA ASP A 74 4.78 -11.77 -4.82
C ASP A 74 4.08 -11.76 -3.43
N LYS A 75 4.21 -10.67 -2.68
CA LYS A 75 3.56 -10.51 -1.36
C LYS A 75 2.03 -10.40 -1.45
N LEU A 76 1.50 -9.73 -2.47
CA LEU A 76 0.05 -9.68 -2.72
C LEU A 76 -0.50 -11.06 -3.11
N SER A 77 0.25 -11.83 -3.88
CA SER A 77 -0.12 -13.21 -4.21
C SER A 77 -0.13 -14.11 -2.97
N GLU A 78 0.87 -13.99 -2.09
CA GLU A 78 0.90 -14.67 -0.80
C GLU A 78 -0.31 -14.30 0.05
N ALA A 79 -0.67 -13.02 0.12
CA ALA A 79 -1.83 -12.54 0.84
C ALA A 79 -3.15 -13.10 0.28
N SER A 80 -3.27 -13.18 -1.05
CA SER A 80 -4.40 -13.83 -1.71
C SER A 80 -4.51 -15.30 -1.34
N CYS A 81 -3.40 -16.05 -1.38
CA CYS A 81 -3.37 -17.45 -0.95
C CYS A 81 -3.75 -17.65 0.51
N ALA A 82 -3.44 -16.67 1.37
CA ALA A 82 -3.85 -16.67 2.77
C ALA A 82 -5.33 -16.34 2.99
N GLY A 83 -6.05 -15.87 1.95
CA GLY A 83 -7.47 -15.53 2.03
C GLY A 83 -7.75 -14.04 2.26
N VAL A 84 -6.76 -13.16 2.09
CA VAL A 84 -6.97 -11.70 2.13
C VAL A 84 -7.71 -11.26 0.87
N GLU A 85 -8.79 -10.51 1.02
CA GLU A 85 -9.48 -9.88 -0.12
C GLU A 85 -8.70 -8.64 -0.58
N ILE A 86 -8.37 -8.59 -1.89
CA ILE A 86 -7.51 -7.55 -2.45
C ILE A 86 -8.16 -6.90 -3.66
N ASN A 87 -8.29 -5.58 -3.63
CA ASN A 87 -8.81 -4.78 -4.72
C ASN A 87 -7.73 -3.79 -5.20
N LEU A 88 -7.28 -3.95 -6.43
CA LEU A 88 -6.27 -3.11 -7.06
C LEU A 88 -6.90 -2.18 -8.09
N ILE A 89 -6.63 -0.89 -7.99
CA ILE A 89 -7.09 0.13 -8.95
C ILE A 89 -5.85 0.67 -9.65
N ILE A 90 -5.56 0.16 -10.83
CA ILE A 90 -4.33 0.46 -11.58
C ILE A 90 -4.69 1.07 -12.92
N ARG A 91 -4.18 2.28 -13.21
CA ARG A 91 -4.49 2.95 -14.49
C ARG A 91 -3.48 2.65 -15.61
N GLY A 92 -2.26 2.25 -15.28
CA GLY A 92 -1.18 1.96 -16.20
C GLY A 92 -0.79 0.49 -16.20
N ILE A 93 0.51 0.23 -16.18
CA ILE A 93 1.04 -1.14 -16.24
C ILE A 93 0.72 -1.90 -14.96
N CYS A 94 0.11 -3.08 -15.12
CA CYS A 94 -0.18 -4.01 -14.03
C CYS A 94 0.43 -5.37 -14.36
N CYS A 95 1.43 -5.79 -13.58
CA CYS A 95 2.16 -7.04 -13.79
C CYS A 95 1.63 -8.18 -12.90
N ILE A 96 0.40 -8.08 -12.39
CA ILE A 96 -0.28 -9.17 -11.70
C ILE A 96 -1.49 -9.62 -12.52
N LEU A 97 -1.66 -10.92 -12.67
CA LEU A 97 -2.84 -11.51 -13.31
C LEU A 97 -3.83 -11.92 -12.22
N PRO A 98 -5.03 -11.30 -12.16
CA PRO A 98 -6.01 -11.58 -11.11
C PRO A 98 -6.79 -12.87 -11.39
N GLY A 99 -7.36 -13.46 -10.33
CA GLY A 99 -8.33 -14.55 -10.45
C GLY A 99 -7.74 -15.93 -10.79
N ILE A 100 -6.43 -16.13 -10.61
CA ILE A 100 -5.79 -17.43 -10.80
C ILE A 100 -5.97 -18.26 -9.55
N GLU A 101 -6.63 -19.42 -9.69
CA GLU A 101 -6.87 -20.38 -8.62
C GLU A 101 -5.56 -20.81 -7.94
N GLY A 102 -5.53 -20.78 -6.62
CA GLY A 102 -4.37 -21.12 -5.80
C GLY A 102 -3.25 -20.05 -5.77
N TYR A 103 -3.41 -18.92 -6.44
CA TYR A 103 -2.43 -17.83 -6.47
C TYR A 103 -3.02 -16.44 -6.23
N THR A 104 -3.94 -16.01 -7.08
CA THR A 104 -4.50 -14.64 -7.08
C THR A 104 -6.02 -14.64 -7.11
N GLU A 105 -6.65 -15.70 -6.67
CA GLU A 105 -8.10 -15.89 -6.70
C GLU A 105 -8.88 -14.82 -5.92
N ASN A 106 -8.26 -14.27 -4.85
CA ASN A 106 -8.82 -13.21 -4.02
C ASN A 106 -8.40 -11.81 -4.47
N ILE A 107 -7.73 -11.68 -5.62
CA ILE A 107 -7.32 -10.39 -6.19
C ILE A 107 -8.27 -9.99 -7.31
N ARG A 108 -8.77 -8.76 -7.22
CA ARG A 108 -9.50 -8.09 -8.30
C ARG A 108 -8.71 -6.88 -8.77
N VAL A 109 -8.63 -6.68 -10.08
CA VAL A 109 -7.96 -5.53 -10.69
C VAL A 109 -8.96 -4.71 -11.47
N PHE A 110 -9.01 -3.42 -11.17
CA PHE A 110 -9.82 -2.44 -11.87
C PHE A 110 -8.88 -1.47 -12.59
N SER A 111 -9.16 -1.17 -13.86
CA SER A 111 -8.45 -0.15 -14.60
C SER A 111 -9.26 1.14 -14.66
N LEU A 112 -8.64 2.25 -14.32
CA LEU A 112 -9.27 3.56 -14.33
C LEU A 112 -8.69 4.38 -15.48
N VAL A 113 -9.36 4.31 -16.64
CA VAL A 113 -9.01 5.08 -17.82
C VAL A 113 -10.07 6.13 -18.02
N GLY A 114 -9.69 7.41 -18.06
CA GLY A 114 -10.65 8.49 -18.17
C GLY A 114 -10.06 9.77 -18.76
N ARG A 115 -10.96 10.74 -18.97
CA ARG A 115 -10.65 12.07 -19.53
C ARG A 115 -9.71 12.87 -18.63
N PHE A 116 -9.78 12.68 -17.33
CA PHE A 116 -8.99 13.41 -16.34
C PHE A 116 -7.83 12.58 -15.82
N LEU A 117 -6.73 13.26 -15.48
CA LEU A 117 -5.55 12.64 -14.91
C LEU A 117 -5.83 12.21 -13.46
N GLU A 118 -5.84 10.91 -13.22
CA GLU A 118 -5.97 10.28 -11.91
C GLU A 118 -4.57 9.97 -11.36
N HIS A 119 -3.99 10.85 -10.56
CA HIS A 119 -2.60 10.70 -10.08
C HIS A 119 -2.50 10.34 -8.59
N HIS A 120 -3.59 10.29 -7.88
CA HIS A 120 -3.61 9.96 -6.47
C HIS A 120 -3.23 8.48 -6.25
N ARG A 121 -2.38 8.25 -5.27
CA ARG A 121 -2.09 6.91 -4.76
C ARG A 121 -2.75 6.77 -3.41
N VAL A 122 -3.46 5.66 -3.22
CA VAL A 122 -4.16 5.37 -1.97
C VAL A 122 -3.89 3.92 -1.60
N TYR A 123 -3.46 3.70 -0.38
CA TYR A 123 -3.27 2.37 0.19
C TYR A 123 -4.15 2.25 1.42
N MET A 124 -5.02 1.26 1.44
CA MET A 124 -5.90 0.98 2.57
C MET A 124 -5.72 -0.47 3.01
N PHE A 125 -5.53 -0.65 4.29
CA PHE A 125 -5.39 -1.94 4.94
C PHE A 125 -6.42 -2.06 6.08
N GLY A 126 -7.07 -3.23 6.17
CA GLY A 126 -8.12 -3.50 7.14
C GLY A 126 -9.49 -2.95 6.77
N GLN A 127 -10.47 -3.28 7.60
CA GLN A 127 -11.88 -2.90 7.42
C GLN A 127 -12.42 -2.17 8.66
N LYS A 128 -13.53 -1.48 8.51
CA LYS A 128 -14.28 -0.79 9.58
C LYS A 128 -13.36 0.09 10.43
N ASP A 129 -13.35 -0.11 11.74
CA ASP A 129 -12.63 0.73 12.70
C ASP A 129 -11.12 0.46 12.74
N GLU A 130 -10.66 -0.70 12.23
CA GLU A 130 -9.23 -1.05 12.12
C GLU A 130 -8.57 -0.56 10.83
N ARG A 131 -9.31 0.14 10.01
CA ARG A 131 -8.88 0.63 8.71
C ARG A 131 -7.76 1.67 8.83
N LYS A 132 -6.65 1.42 8.17
CA LYS A 132 -5.54 2.37 8.00
C LYS A 132 -5.48 2.83 6.55
N ILE A 133 -5.44 4.14 6.32
CA ILE A 133 -5.42 4.72 4.98
C ILE A 133 -4.20 5.62 4.85
N TYR A 134 -3.44 5.41 3.78
CA TYR A 134 -2.28 6.20 3.39
C TYR A 134 -2.54 6.80 2.01
N ILE A 135 -2.19 8.07 1.83
CA ILE A 135 -2.40 8.82 0.59
C ILE A 135 -1.09 9.49 0.14
N SER A 136 -0.90 9.59 -1.18
CA SER A 136 0.24 10.26 -1.81
C SER A 136 -0.17 10.96 -3.10
#